data_f2b82166f2138f033f669165c96c33cc
#
_entry.id   f2b82166f2138f033f669165c96c33cc
#
_cell.length_a   1.000
_cell.length_b   1.000
_cell.length_c   1.000
_cell.angle_alpha   90.00
_cell.angle_beta   90.00
_cell.angle_gamma   90.00
#
_symmetry.space_group_name_H-M   'P 1'
#
loop_
_entity.id
_entity.type
_entity.pdbx_description
1 polymer ?
#
loop_
_entity_poly.entity_id
_entity_poly.type
_entity_poly.pdbx_seq_one_letter_code
_entity_poly.pdbx_strand_id
1 'polypeptide(L)'
;IKSFSDDEVLELAGNLRAGVPMATPVFDGAAESEIKDMLELAGINESGQVTLFDGRTGESFDRQVTVGIMYMLKWNHLVDDKMHARSTGSYSLVTQQPLGGKAQFGGQRFGEMEVWALEAYGAAYTLQEMLTVKSDDVAGRTKMYKNIVDGDHRMEPGMPESFNVL
;
A
#
# COMPACT_ATOMS: atom_id res chain seq x y z
N ILE A 1 -16.36 -6.74 -43.00
CA ILE A 1 -16.02 -8.19 -43.11
C ILE A 1 -16.27 -8.68 -44.56
N LYS A 2 -17.40 -8.40 -45.18
CA LYS A 2 -17.70 -8.85 -46.57
C LYS A 2 -16.74 -8.33 -47.65
N SER A 3 -15.90 -7.34 -47.32
CA SER A 3 -14.89 -6.73 -48.24
C SER A 3 -13.47 -7.21 -47.96
N PHE A 4 -13.26 -8.02 -46.91
CA PHE A 4 -11.96 -8.54 -46.56
C PHE A 4 -11.67 -9.89 -47.24
N SER A 5 -10.42 -10.14 -47.54
CA SER A 5 -9.94 -11.48 -47.95
C SER A 5 -9.95 -12.45 -46.76
N ASP A 6 -9.89 -13.74 -47.05
CA ASP A 6 -9.91 -14.76 -45.98
C ASP A 6 -8.74 -14.62 -45.02
N ASP A 7 -7.56 -14.21 -45.51
CA ASP A 7 -6.37 -13.98 -44.69
C ASP A 7 -6.53 -12.78 -43.77
N GLU A 8 -7.11 -11.69 -44.25
CA GLU A 8 -7.40 -10.48 -43.44
C GLU A 8 -8.46 -10.77 -42.38
N VAL A 9 -9.45 -11.65 -42.67
CA VAL A 9 -10.44 -12.09 -41.69
C VAL A 9 -9.81 -12.92 -40.59
N LEU A 10 -8.88 -13.82 -40.92
CA LEU A 10 -8.14 -14.63 -39.96
C LEU A 10 -7.24 -13.78 -39.06
N GLU A 11 -6.56 -12.80 -39.64
CA GLU A 11 -5.73 -11.86 -38.88
C GLU A 11 -6.59 -11.03 -37.92
N LEU A 12 -7.72 -10.48 -38.39
CA LEU A 12 -8.69 -9.74 -37.59
C LEU A 12 -9.22 -10.60 -36.44
N ALA A 13 -9.61 -11.83 -36.72
CA ALA A 13 -10.10 -12.76 -35.69
C ALA A 13 -9.02 -13.08 -34.65
N GLY A 14 -7.76 -13.21 -35.07
CA GLY A 14 -6.61 -13.36 -34.16
C GLY A 14 -6.42 -12.17 -33.23
N ASN A 15 -6.52 -10.96 -33.78
CA ASN A 15 -6.35 -9.71 -33.03
C ASN A 15 -7.50 -9.47 -32.03
N LEU A 16 -8.70 -9.93 -32.35
CA LEU A 16 -9.90 -9.79 -31.51
C LEU A 16 -10.10 -10.94 -30.50
N ARG A 17 -9.20 -11.92 -30.48
CA ARG A 17 -9.32 -13.08 -29.59
C ARG A 17 -9.37 -12.71 -28.11
N ALA A 18 -8.67 -11.64 -27.70
CA ALA A 18 -8.63 -11.15 -26.34
C ALA A 18 -9.78 -10.14 -26.03
N GLY A 19 -10.65 -9.88 -26.98
CA GLY A 19 -11.72 -8.87 -26.88
C GLY A 19 -11.48 -7.66 -27.77
N VAL A 20 -12.46 -6.78 -27.84
CA VAL A 20 -12.41 -5.54 -28.61
C VAL A 20 -12.03 -4.39 -27.68
N PRO A 21 -10.88 -3.73 -27.86
CA PRO A 21 -10.55 -2.55 -27.10
C PRO A 21 -11.44 -1.39 -27.53
N MET A 22 -12.13 -0.78 -26.57
CA MET A 22 -12.96 0.42 -26.79
C MET A 22 -12.37 1.60 -26.04
N ALA A 23 -12.41 2.77 -26.67
CA ALA A 23 -12.04 4.03 -26.05
C ALA A 23 -13.22 5.01 -26.13
N THR A 24 -13.55 5.63 -25.00
CA THR A 24 -14.55 6.68 -24.91
C THR A 24 -13.90 7.98 -24.43
N PRO A 25 -14.37 9.17 -24.86
CA PRO A 25 -13.93 10.44 -24.29
C PRO A 25 -14.20 10.50 -22.79
N VAL A 26 -13.37 11.24 -22.06
CA VAL A 26 -13.42 11.30 -20.59
C VAL A 26 -14.77 11.81 -20.06
N PHE A 27 -15.39 12.79 -20.75
CA PHE A 27 -16.65 13.39 -20.36
C PHE A 27 -17.84 13.05 -21.29
N ASP A 28 -17.62 12.20 -22.27
CA ASP A 28 -18.63 11.72 -23.22
C ASP A 28 -18.47 10.20 -23.35
N GLY A 29 -18.74 9.52 -22.25
CA GLY A 29 -18.69 8.07 -22.17
C GLY A 29 -19.92 7.41 -22.82
N ALA A 30 -19.92 6.06 -22.85
CA ALA A 30 -21.06 5.29 -23.32
C ALA A 30 -22.29 5.53 -22.45
N ALA A 31 -23.45 5.66 -23.07
CA ALA A 31 -24.74 5.72 -22.38
C ALA A 31 -25.11 4.36 -21.77
N GLU A 32 -25.95 4.36 -20.74
CA GLU A 32 -26.38 3.11 -20.08
C GLU A 32 -27.02 2.11 -21.05
N SER A 33 -27.83 2.60 -21.99
CA SER A 33 -28.44 1.78 -23.04
C SER A 33 -27.41 1.08 -23.91
N GLU A 34 -26.36 1.80 -24.32
CA GLU A 34 -25.30 1.24 -25.15
C GLU A 34 -24.50 0.16 -24.40
N ILE A 35 -24.31 0.32 -23.09
CA ILE A 35 -23.63 -0.69 -22.24
C ILE A 35 -24.51 -1.96 -22.16
N LYS A 36 -25.82 -1.79 -21.97
CA LYS A 36 -26.76 -2.93 -21.93
C LYS A 36 -26.80 -3.68 -23.25
N ASP A 37 -26.89 -2.97 -24.35
CA ASP A 37 -26.88 -3.55 -25.70
C ASP A 37 -25.58 -4.34 -25.96
N MET A 38 -24.45 -3.83 -25.48
CA MET A 38 -23.16 -4.53 -25.59
C MET A 38 -23.08 -5.77 -24.70
N LEU A 39 -23.65 -5.75 -23.50
CA LEU A 39 -23.72 -6.90 -22.61
C LEU A 39 -24.64 -7.99 -23.21
N GLU A 40 -25.77 -7.62 -23.77
CA GLU A 40 -26.67 -8.54 -24.47
C GLU A 40 -25.99 -9.16 -25.71
N LEU A 41 -25.28 -8.36 -26.50
CA LEU A 41 -24.51 -8.85 -27.64
C LEU A 41 -23.40 -9.84 -27.22
N ALA A 42 -22.81 -9.63 -26.04
CA ALA A 42 -21.82 -10.54 -25.45
C ALA A 42 -22.46 -11.81 -24.82
N GLY A 43 -23.78 -11.92 -24.77
CA GLY A 43 -24.49 -13.04 -24.13
C GLY A 43 -24.42 -13.02 -22.60
N ILE A 44 -24.21 -11.84 -22.03
CA ILE A 44 -24.14 -11.60 -20.57
C ILE A 44 -25.43 -10.90 -20.13
N ASN A 45 -25.85 -11.11 -18.89
CA ASN A 45 -27.02 -10.43 -18.33
C ASN A 45 -26.80 -8.90 -18.39
N GLU A 46 -27.83 -8.14 -18.73
CA GLU A 46 -27.83 -6.67 -18.79
C GLU A 46 -27.35 -6.01 -17.47
N SER A 47 -27.56 -6.68 -16.34
CA SER A 47 -27.05 -6.21 -15.04
C SER A 47 -25.54 -6.34 -14.86
N GLY A 48 -24.85 -7.11 -15.70
CA GLY A 48 -23.44 -7.46 -15.53
C GLY A 48 -23.12 -8.28 -14.28
N GLN A 49 -24.15 -8.81 -13.62
CA GLN A 49 -24.01 -9.58 -12.40
C GLN A 49 -24.11 -11.08 -12.67
N VAL A 50 -23.30 -11.84 -11.95
CA VAL A 50 -23.27 -13.31 -12.02
C VAL A 50 -23.31 -13.91 -10.62
N THR A 51 -23.77 -15.14 -10.52
CA THR A 51 -23.70 -15.90 -9.26
C THR A 51 -22.29 -16.43 -9.08
N LEU A 52 -21.66 -16.07 -7.97
CA LEU A 52 -20.34 -16.54 -7.58
C LEU A 52 -20.47 -17.65 -6.53
N PHE A 53 -19.42 -18.46 -6.41
CA PHE A 53 -19.31 -19.55 -5.45
C PHE A 53 -18.04 -19.38 -4.62
N ASP A 54 -18.12 -19.71 -3.33
CA ASP A 54 -16.92 -19.78 -2.47
C ASP A 54 -16.04 -20.96 -2.92
N GLY A 55 -14.80 -20.68 -3.30
CA GLY A 55 -13.86 -21.70 -3.78
C GLY A 55 -13.46 -22.73 -2.73
N ARG A 56 -13.73 -22.51 -1.43
CA ARG A 56 -13.41 -23.43 -0.35
C ARG A 56 -14.59 -24.35 0.00
N THR A 57 -15.79 -23.76 0.10
CA THR A 57 -17.00 -24.49 0.53
C THR A 57 -17.84 -25.00 -0.64
N GLY A 58 -17.73 -24.37 -1.81
CA GLY A 58 -18.58 -24.62 -2.97
C GLY A 58 -19.98 -24.03 -2.85
N GLU A 59 -20.27 -23.29 -1.79
CA GLU A 59 -21.55 -22.63 -1.59
C GLU A 59 -21.69 -21.38 -2.46
N SER A 60 -22.89 -21.10 -2.95
CA SER A 60 -23.16 -19.87 -3.70
C SER A 60 -23.23 -18.68 -2.77
N PHE A 61 -22.82 -17.50 -3.26
CA PHE A 61 -23.00 -16.25 -2.56
C PHE A 61 -24.50 -15.88 -2.51
N ASP A 62 -24.92 -15.26 -1.42
CA ASP A 62 -26.31 -14.86 -1.19
C ASP A 62 -26.81 -13.84 -2.23
N ARG A 63 -25.92 -13.08 -2.83
CA ARG A 63 -26.22 -12.06 -3.82
C ARG A 63 -25.38 -12.24 -5.07
N GLN A 64 -25.98 -11.88 -6.20
CA GLN A 64 -25.24 -11.76 -7.45
C GLN A 64 -24.22 -10.63 -7.34
N VAL A 65 -23.04 -10.82 -7.94
CA VAL A 65 -21.90 -9.92 -7.89
C VAL A 65 -21.55 -9.47 -9.29
N THR A 66 -21.23 -8.18 -9.45
CA THR A 66 -20.71 -7.64 -10.72
C THR A 66 -19.30 -8.17 -10.94
N VAL A 67 -19.09 -8.83 -12.08
CA VAL A 67 -17.79 -9.39 -12.46
C VAL A 67 -17.39 -8.81 -13.81
N GLY A 68 -16.16 -8.32 -13.89
CA GLY A 68 -15.62 -7.75 -15.11
C GLY A 68 -14.12 -7.51 -15.02
N ILE A 69 -13.53 -7.10 -16.12
CA ILE A 69 -12.13 -6.71 -16.19
C ILE A 69 -12.02 -5.24 -15.84
N MET A 70 -11.21 -4.92 -14.82
CA MET A 70 -10.89 -3.56 -14.44
C MET A 70 -9.49 -3.20 -14.93
N TYR A 71 -9.38 -2.10 -15.67
CA TYR A 71 -8.09 -1.59 -16.09
C TYR A 71 -7.51 -0.67 -15.02
N MET A 72 -6.36 -1.02 -14.49
CA MET A 72 -5.70 -0.25 -13.44
C MET A 72 -4.36 0.29 -13.92
N LEU A 73 -4.14 1.57 -13.69
CA LEU A 73 -2.89 2.27 -13.98
C LEU A 73 -2.22 2.71 -12.67
N LYS A 74 -0.91 2.51 -12.60
CA LYS A 74 -0.06 3.02 -11.52
C LYS A 74 0.78 4.17 -12.07
N TRP A 75 0.49 5.41 -11.62
CA TRP A 75 1.20 6.60 -12.05
C TRP A 75 2.22 7.03 -11.02
N ASN A 76 3.45 7.29 -11.46
CA ASN A 76 4.52 7.91 -10.67
C ASN A 76 4.71 7.41 -9.22
N HIS A 77 4.22 6.20 -8.93
CA HIS A 77 4.43 5.52 -7.66
C HIS A 77 5.65 4.61 -7.73
N LEU A 78 6.79 5.18 -8.11
CA LEU A 78 8.04 4.46 -8.26
C LEU A 78 8.57 4.03 -6.89
N VAL A 79 9.15 2.85 -6.82
CA VAL A 79 9.75 2.31 -5.59
C VAL A 79 10.88 3.19 -5.08
N ASP A 80 11.70 3.69 -5.98
CA ASP A 80 12.86 4.55 -5.64
C ASP A 80 12.44 5.82 -4.89
N ASP A 81 11.28 6.39 -5.20
CA ASP A 81 10.75 7.57 -4.52
C ASP A 81 10.20 7.25 -3.13
N LYS A 82 9.81 6.00 -2.88
CA LYS A 82 9.16 5.58 -1.64
C LYS A 82 10.06 4.78 -0.72
N MET A 83 11.02 4.07 -1.27
CA MET A 83 11.97 3.30 -0.48
C MET A 83 12.84 4.24 0.35
N HIS A 84 12.84 4.01 1.66
CA HIS A 84 13.62 4.80 2.60
C HIS A 84 14.08 3.95 3.78
N ALA A 85 15.33 4.12 4.20
CA ALA A 85 15.90 3.50 5.38
C ALA A 85 16.80 4.49 6.11
N ARG A 86 16.94 4.32 7.41
CA ARG A 86 17.81 5.13 8.26
C ARG A 86 18.38 4.28 9.38
N SER A 87 19.66 4.48 9.66
CA SER A 87 20.28 4.04 10.93
C SER A 87 20.59 5.23 11.82
N THR A 88 21.53 6.05 11.42
CA THR A 88 21.90 7.33 12.06
C THR A 88 21.68 8.46 11.08
N GLY A 89 21.37 9.66 11.56
CA GLY A 89 21.14 10.82 10.71
C GLY A 89 21.00 12.10 11.50
N SER A 90 20.45 13.12 10.88
CA SER A 90 20.28 14.45 11.48
C SER A 90 19.16 14.45 12.53
N TYR A 91 19.35 15.26 13.56
CA TYR A 91 18.40 15.47 14.65
C TYR A 91 18.00 16.95 14.73
N SER A 92 16.81 17.21 15.27
CA SER A 92 16.35 18.57 15.53
C SER A 92 17.23 19.23 16.61
N LEU A 93 17.57 20.49 16.43
CA LEU A 93 18.36 21.24 17.41
C LEU A 93 17.63 21.48 18.73
N VAL A 94 16.32 21.70 18.68
CA VAL A 94 15.51 22.02 19.86
C VAL A 94 15.07 20.77 20.60
N THR A 95 14.44 19.84 19.90
CA THR A 95 13.84 18.64 20.52
C THR A 95 14.78 17.46 20.61
N GLN A 96 15.92 17.47 19.89
CA GLN A 96 16.87 16.35 19.79
C GLN A 96 16.23 15.05 19.28
N GLN A 97 15.08 15.16 18.65
CA GLN A 97 14.41 14.05 17.99
C GLN A 97 14.90 13.88 16.55
N PRO A 98 14.86 12.67 15.97
CA PRO A 98 15.15 12.46 14.56
C PRO A 98 14.28 13.35 13.67
N LEU A 99 14.87 13.93 12.63
CA LEU A 99 14.10 14.67 11.63
C LEU A 99 13.16 13.71 10.88
N GLY A 100 12.07 14.24 10.33
CA GLY A 100 11.14 13.51 9.49
C GLY A 100 11.43 13.68 8.00
N GLY A 101 10.89 12.76 7.19
CA GLY A 101 10.92 12.86 5.73
C GLY A 101 12.15 12.23 5.07
N LYS A 102 11.93 11.68 3.87
CA LYS A 102 12.97 11.02 3.08
C LYS A 102 14.08 11.98 2.65
N ALA A 103 13.73 13.21 2.28
CA ALA A 103 14.68 14.21 1.80
C ALA A 103 15.73 14.61 2.85
N GLN A 104 15.37 14.63 4.14
CA GLN A 104 16.27 14.90 5.25
C GLN A 104 16.94 13.66 5.82
N PHE A 105 16.81 12.52 5.17
CA PHE A 105 17.26 11.24 5.72
C PHE A 105 16.68 10.99 7.12
N GLY A 106 15.39 11.30 7.28
CA GLY A 106 14.67 11.27 8.54
C GLY A 106 14.15 9.90 8.94
N GLY A 107 13.75 9.78 10.20
CA GLY A 107 13.11 8.59 10.75
C GLY A 107 11.61 8.55 10.50
N GLN A 108 11.01 7.38 10.71
CA GLN A 108 9.58 7.20 10.67
C GLN A 108 8.94 7.73 11.96
N ARG A 109 7.73 8.28 11.83
CA ARG A 109 6.95 8.70 12.98
C ARG A 109 6.27 7.49 13.62
N PHE A 110 6.58 7.25 14.88
CA PHE A 110 5.87 6.30 15.71
C PHE A 110 4.72 7.04 16.42
N GLY A 111 3.52 6.96 15.85
CA GLY A 111 2.36 7.73 16.29
C GLY A 111 1.66 7.12 17.49
N GLU A 112 0.59 7.76 17.94
CA GLU A 112 -0.19 7.33 19.11
C GLU A 112 -0.81 5.93 18.92
N MET A 113 -1.33 5.64 17.73
CA MET A 113 -1.93 4.34 17.44
C MET A 113 -0.90 3.20 17.45
N GLU A 114 0.32 3.44 17.00
CA GLU A 114 1.43 2.48 17.04
C GLU A 114 1.86 2.22 18.50
N VAL A 115 1.80 3.24 19.37
CA VAL A 115 2.02 3.08 20.81
C VAL A 115 0.96 2.17 21.43
N TRP A 116 -0.31 2.37 21.09
CA TRP A 116 -1.40 1.49 21.56
C TRP A 116 -1.21 0.04 21.13
N ALA A 117 -0.67 -0.19 19.96
CA ALA A 117 -0.37 -1.55 19.50
C ALA A 117 0.70 -2.22 20.38
N LEU A 118 1.76 -1.52 20.76
CA LEU A 118 2.77 -2.04 21.68
C LEU A 118 2.22 -2.24 23.10
N GLU A 119 1.36 -1.35 23.56
CA GLU A 119 0.67 -1.50 24.86
C GLU A 119 -0.22 -2.75 24.86
N ALA A 120 -0.96 -3.00 23.79
CA ALA A 120 -1.81 -4.19 23.64
C ALA A 120 -1.02 -5.51 23.72
N TYR A 121 0.21 -5.52 23.19
CA TYR A 121 1.12 -6.66 23.31
C TYR A 121 1.82 -6.75 24.66
N GLY A 122 1.75 -5.72 25.49
CA GLY A 122 2.53 -5.65 26.74
C GLY A 122 4.03 -5.53 26.52
N ALA A 123 4.47 -5.00 25.39
CA ALA A 123 5.87 -4.86 25.00
C ALA A 123 6.51 -3.61 25.64
N ALA A 124 6.59 -3.57 26.96
CA ALA A 124 7.03 -2.39 27.71
C ALA A 124 8.47 -1.97 27.42
N TYR A 125 9.40 -2.91 27.32
CA TYR A 125 10.80 -2.62 27.01
C TYR A 125 10.99 -2.05 25.60
N THR A 126 10.27 -2.58 24.61
CA THR A 126 10.29 -2.05 23.24
C THR A 126 9.74 -0.63 23.20
N LEU A 127 8.66 -0.35 23.93
CA LEU A 127 8.09 0.98 24.02
C LEU A 127 9.06 1.95 24.70
N GLN A 128 9.69 1.56 25.80
CA GLN A 128 10.69 2.35 26.49
C GLN A 128 11.88 2.70 25.58
N GLU A 129 12.36 1.74 24.81
CA GLU A 129 13.42 1.95 23.81
C GLU A 129 13.00 2.97 22.76
N MET A 130 11.80 2.85 22.21
CA MET A 130 11.26 3.77 21.22
C MET A 130 11.14 5.21 21.74
N LEU A 131 10.78 5.38 23.00
CA LEU A 131 10.56 6.69 23.63
C LEU A 131 11.87 7.37 24.08
N THR A 132 12.94 6.61 24.34
CA THR A 132 14.18 7.14 24.90
C THR A 132 15.34 7.11 23.93
N VAL A 133 15.99 5.98 23.77
CA VAL A 133 17.23 5.84 22.99
C VAL A 133 17.01 6.12 21.51
N LYS A 134 15.88 5.77 20.96
CA LYS A 134 15.53 6.00 19.56
C LYS A 134 14.91 7.39 19.30
N SER A 135 14.67 8.17 20.33
CA SER A 135 14.05 9.49 20.22
C SER A 135 14.98 10.61 20.69
N ASP A 136 14.84 11.11 21.90
CA ASP A 136 15.42 12.34 22.39
C ASP A 136 16.54 12.18 23.45
N ASP A 137 16.79 10.99 23.93
CA ASP A 137 17.86 10.72 24.91
C ASP A 137 19.25 10.74 24.24
N VAL A 138 19.93 11.89 24.32
CA VAL A 138 21.24 12.08 23.72
C VAL A 138 22.32 11.21 24.38
N ALA A 139 22.31 11.11 25.69
CA ALA A 139 23.30 10.32 26.44
C ALA A 139 23.14 8.81 26.19
N GLY A 140 21.90 8.32 26.27
CA GLY A 140 21.57 6.92 26.00
C GLY A 140 21.87 6.52 24.56
N ARG A 141 21.56 7.39 23.59
CA ARG A 141 21.88 7.22 22.18
C ARG A 141 23.37 7.09 21.92
N THR A 142 24.18 7.97 22.51
CA THR A 142 25.64 7.95 22.37
C THR A 142 26.25 6.66 22.98
N LYS A 143 25.75 6.25 24.14
CA LYS A 143 26.17 5.00 24.79
C LYS A 143 25.81 3.78 23.92
N MET A 144 24.61 3.76 23.37
CA MET A 144 24.17 2.69 22.48
C MET A 144 25.05 2.60 21.22
N TYR A 145 25.36 3.71 20.57
CA TYR A 145 26.23 3.71 19.39
C TYR A 145 27.63 3.22 19.72
N LYS A 146 28.18 3.60 20.87
CA LYS A 146 29.46 3.10 21.34
C LYS A 146 29.41 1.59 21.54
N ASN A 147 28.39 1.08 22.22
CA ASN A 147 28.21 -0.35 22.44
C ASN A 147 28.12 -1.14 21.13
N ILE A 148 27.41 -0.62 20.12
CA ILE A 148 27.32 -1.25 18.80
C ILE A 148 28.71 -1.33 18.13
N VAL A 149 29.50 -0.27 18.21
CA VAL A 149 30.89 -0.24 17.66
C VAL A 149 31.79 -1.20 18.39
N ASP A 150 31.66 -1.29 19.69
CA ASP A 150 32.48 -2.16 20.56
C ASP A 150 32.01 -3.63 20.47
N GLY A 151 30.88 -3.92 19.85
CA GLY A 151 30.31 -5.26 19.74
C GLY A 151 29.57 -5.73 21.01
N ASP A 152 29.28 -4.84 21.94
CA ASP A 152 28.47 -5.12 23.12
C ASP A 152 26.98 -4.96 22.79
N HIS A 153 26.19 -6.00 23.01
CA HIS A 153 24.75 -6.01 22.71
C HIS A 153 23.88 -5.53 23.89
N ARG A 154 24.49 -5.02 24.95
CA ARG A 154 23.74 -4.48 26.09
C ARG A 154 23.19 -3.10 25.77
N MET A 155 21.91 -2.94 26.03
CA MET A 155 21.20 -1.67 25.94
C MET A 155 20.55 -1.36 27.28
N GLU A 156 20.81 -0.17 27.78
CA GLU A 156 20.18 0.36 29.00
C GLU A 156 19.29 1.54 28.60
N PRO A 157 17.97 1.32 28.40
CA PRO A 157 17.05 2.41 28.10
C PRO A 157 16.91 3.33 29.32
N GLY A 158 16.93 4.63 29.08
CA GLY A 158 16.66 5.63 30.10
C GLY A 158 15.19 5.75 30.48
N MET A 159 14.90 6.68 31.37
CA MET A 159 13.52 7.06 31.72
C MET A 159 13.20 8.41 31.08
N PRO A 160 12.08 8.57 30.35
CA PRO A 160 11.65 9.88 29.87
C PRO A 160 11.43 10.86 31.03
N GLU A 161 11.91 12.10 30.89
CA GLU A 161 11.77 13.12 31.93
C GLU A 161 10.27 13.43 32.22
N SER A 162 9.41 13.34 31.20
CA SER A 162 7.96 13.45 31.36
C SER A 162 7.35 12.44 32.32
N PHE A 163 7.94 11.25 32.46
CA PHE A 163 7.50 10.24 33.41
C PHE A 163 7.79 10.63 34.86
N ASN A 164 8.90 11.34 35.10
CA ASN A 164 9.23 11.83 36.41
C ASN A 164 8.29 12.93 36.90
N VAL A 165 7.64 13.65 35.97
CA VAL A 165 6.64 14.68 36.28
C VAL A 165 5.29 14.08 36.62
N LEU A 166 4.95 12.94 36.06
CA LEU A 166 3.66 12.25 36.27
C LEU A 166 3.63 11.56 37.64
#